data_7e7788743bc6e4c614b0d25a1823314a
#
_entry.id   7e7788743bc6e4c614b0d25a1823314a
#
_cell.length_a   1.000
_cell.length_b   1.000
_cell.length_c   1.000
_cell.angle_alpha   90.00
_cell.angle_beta   90.00
_cell.angle_gamma   90.00
#
_symmetry.space_group_name_H-M   'P 1'
#
loop_
_entity.id
_entity.type
_entity.pdbx_description
1 polymer ?
#
loop_
_entity_poly.entity_id
_entity_poly.type
_entity_poly.pdbx_seq_one_letter_code
_entity_poly.pdbx_strand_id
1 'polypeptide(L)'
;RFLSGKLPEIDYKAIEVKPDVATRAASSAVLGVYADKVENMIVSSADLSNSDKTDGFLKKTKAFVKGDFTGRFFQAGVSELTMACVMNGMALHGGVIPVCGTFFVFSDYMKPAVRLSALMRLHVIYVWTHDSFRVGEDGPTHQPVEQEAQLRLLEHLRNHEGERSMLVLRPADGDETVMAWKLALEEHRPVALVLSRQNIKTLPTLGRSRREEAAQTAKGAYVVVDAAKPAAVLVASGSEVSTLVEG
;
A
#
# COMPACT_ATOMS: atom_id res chain seq x y z
N ARG A 1 -13.64 -21.96 3.84
CA ARG A 1 -12.46 -21.60 3.02
C ARG A 1 -11.90 -20.23 3.46
N PHE A 2 -12.67 -19.15 3.35
CA PHE A 2 -12.15 -17.80 3.62
C PHE A 2 -11.85 -17.51 5.09
N LEU A 3 -12.56 -18.11 6.02
CA LEU A 3 -12.30 -17.99 7.46
C LEU A 3 -11.02 -18.72 7.92
N SER A 4 -10.45 -19.59 7.09
CA SER A 4 -9.19 -20.29 7.44
C SER A 4 -7.94 -19.43 7.25
N GLY A 5 -8.05 -18.24 6.68
CA GLY A 5 -6.90 -17.37 6.36
C GLY A 5 -6.00 -17.89 5.22
N LYS A 6 -6.40 -18.99 4.56
CA LYS A 6 -5.59 -19.55 3.46
C LYS A 6 -5.64 -18.64 2.25
N LEU A 7 -4.49 -18.08 1.88
CA LEU A 7 -4.31 -17.26 0.70
C LEU A 7 -4.18 -18.11 -0.58
N PRO A 8 -4.59 -17.58 -1.73
CA PRO A 8 -4.31 -18.21 -3.03
C PRO A 8 -2.82 -18.15 -3.36
N GLU A 9 -2.38 -19.08 -4.20
CA GLU A 9 -1.04 -19.01 -4.78
C GLU A 9 -0.99 -17.93 -5.86
N ILE A 10 -0.02 -17.03 -5.75
CA ILE A 10 0.19 -15.91 -6.67
C ILE A 10 1.64 -15.92 -7.13
N ASP A 11 1.84 -15.97 -8.44
CA ASP A 11 3.18 -15.81 -9.03
C ASP A 11 3.52 -14.32 -9.13
N TYR A 12 4.19 -13.81 -8.11
CA TYR A 12 4.65 -12.42 -8.05
C TYR A 12 5.74 -12.10 -9.07
N LYS A 13 6.43 -13.11 -9.62
CA LYS A 13 7.43 -12.88 -10.68
C LYS A 13 6.78 -12.58 -12.03
N ALA A 14 5.59 -13.11 -12.26
CA ALA A 14 4.83 -12.89 -13.48
C ALA A 14 4.04 -11.56 -13.50
N ILE A 15 3.98 -10.82 -12.38
CA ILE A 15 3.29 -9.53 -12.35
C ILE A 15 4.15 -8.49 -13.07
N GLU A 16 3.74 -8.10 -14.26
CA GLU A 16 4.45 -7.11 -15.07
C GLU A 16 4.17 -5.69 -14.54
N VAL A 17 5.24 -4.94 -14.34
CA VAL A 17 5.21 -3.49 -14.08
C VAL A 17 6.11 -2.79 -15.08
N LYS A 18 5.67 -1.64 -15.57
CA LYS A 18 6.50 -0.85 -16.49
C LYS A 18 7.70 -0.26 -15.72
N PRO A 19 8.86 -0.12 -16.35
CA PRO A 19 9.96 0.64 -15.77
C PRO A 19 9.56 2.11 -15.59
N ASP A 20 10.22 2.78 -14.66
CA ASP A 20 10.10 4.22 -14.43
C ASP A 20 8.65 4.69 -14.25
N VAL A 21 7.89 3.98 -13.46
CA VAL A 21 6.46 4.19 -13.23
C VAL A 21 6.19 4.69 -11.80
N ALA A 22 5.12 5.44 -11.63
CA ALA A 22 4.61 5.78 -10.29
C ALA A 22 4.22 4.52 -9.52
N THR A 23 4.56 4.44 -8.24
CA THR A 23 4.25 3.24 -7.44
C THR A 23 2.74 3.01 -7.30
N ARG A 24 1.90 4.07 -7.35
CA ARG A 24 0.44 3.89 -7.46
C ARG A 24 0.00 3.15 -8.73
N ALA A 25 0.71 3.34 -9.86
CA ALA A 25 0.38 2.63 -11.10
C ALA A 25 0.86 1.17 -11.06
N ALA A 26 2.02 0.91 -10.45
CA ALA A 26 2.45 -0.46 -10.15
C ALA A 26 1.46 -1.17 -9.21
N SER A 27 0.95 -0.47 -8.18
CA SER A 27 -0.11 -0.96 -7.31
C SER A 27 -1.38 -1.34 -8.07
N SER A 28 -1.78 -0.54 -9.06
CA SER A 28 -2.92 -0.85 -9.93
C SER A 28 -2.74 -2.18 -10.69
N ALA A 29 -1.53 -2.47 -11.16
CA ALA A 29 -1.24 -3.73 -11.84
C ALA A 29 -1.39 -4.93 -10.88
N VAL A 30 -0.88 -4.81 -9.65
CA VAL A 30 -1.05 -5.85 -8.61
C VAL A 30 -2.52 -6.05 -8.26
N LEU A 31 -3.25 -4.96 -8.04
CA LEU A 31 -4.70 -5.00 -7.75
C LEU A 31 -5.49 -5.67 -8.88
N GLY A 32 -5.07 -5.48 -10.13
CA GLY A 32 -5.64 -6.18 -11.27
C GLY A 32 -5.45 -7.71 -11.20
N VAL A 33 -4.28 -8.17 -10.73
CA VAL A 33 -4.03 -9.61 -10.52
C VAL A 33 -4.83 -10.12 -9.30
N TYR A 34 -4.90 -9.33 -8.23
CA TYR A 34 -5.67 -9.70 -7.04
C TYR A 34 -7.17 -9.79 -7.32
N ALA A 35 -7.69 -8.97 -8.21
CA ALA A 35 -9.07 -9.07 -8.66
C ALA A 35 -9.40 -10.45 -9.26
N ASP A 36 -8.45 -11.08 -9.95
CA ASP A 36 -8.62 -12.40 -10.54
C ASP A 36 -8.33 -13.55 -9.56
N LYS A 37 -7.43 -13.35 -8.60
CA LYS A 37 -6.89 -14.42 -7.75
C LYS A 37 -7.44 -14.43 -6.32
N VAL A 38 -7.75 -13.27 -5.75
CA VAL A 38 -8.16 -13.12 -4.34
C VAL A 38 -9.67 -12.87 -4.27
N GLU A 39 -10.44 -13.95 -4.30
CA GLU A 39 -11.91 -13.91 -4.40
C GLU A 39 -12.60 -13.12 -3.28
N ASN A 40 -12.02 -13.12 -2.08
CA ASN A 40 -12.57 -12.48 -0.89
C ASN A 40 -11.95 -11.11 -0.58
N MET A 41 -11.23 -10.51 -1.53
CA MET A 41 -10.78 -9.13 -1.39
C MET A 41 -11.91 -8.17 -1.74
N ILE A 42 -12.09 -7.15 -0.92
CA ILE A 42 -13.00 -6.03 -1.14
C ILE A 42 -12.17 -4.75 -1.13
N VAL A 43 -12.21 -4.02 -2.24
CA VAL A 43 -11.47 -2.75 -2.39
C VAL A 43 -12.44 -1.59 -2.33
N SER A 44 -12.01 -0.49 -1.74
CA SER A 44 -12.79 0.75 -1.65
C SER A 44 -11.92 1.95 -1.98
N SER A 45 -12.56 3.02 -2.39
CA SER A 45 -11.94 4.34 -2.57
C SER A 45 -12.88 5.45 -2.09
N ALA A 46 -12.27 6.52 -1.58
CA ALA A 46 -12.99 7.74 -1.18
C ALA A 46 -13.26 8.66 -2.39
N ASP A 47 -13.91 8.11 -3.42
CA ASP A 47 -14.23 8.77 -4.70
C ASP A 47 -13.01 9.19 -5.55
N LEU A 48 -11.88 8.52 -5.36
CA LEU A 48 -10.59 8.85 -5.98
C LEU A 48 -10.00 7.68 -6.80
N SER A 49 -10.77 6.63 -7.09
CA SER A 49 -10.27 5.36 -7.61
C SER A 49 -9.43 5.48 -8.90
N ASN A 50 -9.76 6.43 -9.77
CA ASN A 50 -8.99 6.71 -10.98
C ASN A 50 -7.64 7.40 -10.68
N SER A 51 -7.53 8.11 -9.56
CA SER A 51 -6.33 8.84 -9.16
C SER A 51 -5.48 8.04 -8.16
N ASP A 52 -6.08 7.43 -7.14
CA ASP A 52 -5.37 6.55 -6.22
C ASP A 52 -5.04 5.17 -6.84
N LYS A 53 -5.55 4.93 -8.06
CA LYS A 53 -5.29 3.74 -8.88
C LYS A 53 -5.87 2.43 -8.32
N THR A 54 -6.82 2.49 -7.40
CA THR A 54 -7.61 1.33 -7.00
C THR A 54 -8.58 0.87 -8.09
N ASP A 55 -8.79 1.69 -9.13
CA ASP A 55 -9.55 1.34 -10.34
C ASP A 55 -8.99 0.13 -11.11
N GLY A 56 -7.73 -0.24 -10.90
CA GLY A 56 -7.16 -1.48 -11.42
C GLY A 56 -7.90 -2.72 -10.95
N PHE A 57 -8.43 -2.70 -9.73
CA PHE A 57 -9.31 -3.74 -9.21
C PHE A 57 -10.74 -3.62 -9.75
N LEU A 58 -11.29 -2.40 -9.78
CA LEU A 58 -12.65 -2.15 -10.26
C LEU A 58 -12.84 -2.57 -11.72
N LYS A 59 -11.86 -2.33 -12.59
CA LYS A 59 -11.90 -2.69 -14.01
C LYS A 59 -12.09 -4.20 -14.29
N LYS A 60 -11.72 -5.04 -13.33
CA LYS A 60 -11.83 -6.50 -13.42
C LYS A 60 -12.93 -7.07 -12.53
N THR A 61 -13.59 -6.23 -11.76
CA THR A 61 -14.69 -6.59 -10.88
C THR A 61 -15.88 -5.69 -11.14
N LYS A 62 -16.79 -5.56 -10.20
CA LYS A 62 -17.84 -4.56 -10.24
C LYS A 62 -18.07 -3.94 -8.88
N ALA A 63 -18.63 -2.75 -8.88
CA ALA A 63 -19.01 -2.06 -7.65
C ALA A 63 -20.25 -2.71 -6.99
N PHE A 64 -20.36 -2.58 -5.68
CA PHE A 64 -21.62 -2.77 -4.99
C PHE A 64 -22.62 -1.72 -5.45
N VAL A 65 -23.82 -2.16 -5.80
CA VAL A 65 -24.93 -1.27 -6.13
C VAL A 65 -26.19 -1.74 -5.42
N LYS A 66 -27.15 -0.85 -5.23
CA LYS A 66 -28.44 -1.19 -4.63
C LYS A 66 -29.11 -2.32 -5.43
N GLY A 67 -29.37 -3.43 -4.76
CA GLY A 67 -29.99 -4.62 -5.37
C GLY A 67 -29.01 -5.60 -6.02
N ASP A 68 -27.71 -5.29 -6.10
CA ASP A 68 -26.66 -6.20 -6.54
C ASP A 68 -25.43 -6.09 -5.62
N PHE A 69 -25.31 -7.01 -4.69
CA PHE A 69 -24.21 -7.09 -3.72
C PHE A 69 -23.14 -8.12 -4.13
N THR A 70 -23.11 -8.55 -5.38
CA THR A 70 -22.09 -9.47 -5.88
C THR A 70 -20.81 -8.75 -6.33
N GLY A 71 -20.80 -7.41 -6.30
CA GLY A 71 -19.62 -6.62 -6.54
C GLY A 71 -18.58 -6.74 -5.40
N ARG A 72 -17.33 -6.40 -5.72
CA ARG A 72 -16.22 -6.41 -4.77
C ARG A 72 -15.52 -5.06 -4.64
N PHE A 73 -16.11 -4.02 -5.21
CA PHE A 73 -15.62 -2.66 -5.08
C PHE A 73 -16.66 -1.80 -4.36
N PHE A 74 -16.28 -1.24 -3.22
CA PHE A 74 -17.14 -0.39 -2.41
C PHE A 74 -16.85 1.09 -2.71
N GLN A 75 -17.79 1.78 -3.33
CA GLN A 75 -17.71 3.22 -3.60
C GLN A 75 -18.15 3.98 -2.35
N ALA A 76 -17.18 4.39 -1.54
CA ALA A 76 -17.46 5.02 -0.25
C ALA A 76 -17.91 6.48 -0.35
N GLY A 77 -17.72 7.12 -1.51
CA GLY A 77 -17.86 8.57 -1.63
C GLY A 77 -16.73 9.31 -0.87
N VAL A 78 -16.82 10.64 -0.80
CA VAL A 78 -15.83 11.46 -0.06
C VAL A 78 -16.10 11.34 1.44
N SER A 79 -15.73 10.21 2.04
CA SER A 79 -15.99 9.91 3.45
C SER A 79 -14.95 8.92 4.00
N GLU A 80 -13.72 9.37 4.15
CA GLU A 80 -12.56 8.54 4.52
C GLU A 80 -12.74 7.83 5.86
N LEU A 81 -13.27 8.53 6.87
CA LEU A 81 -13.54 7.93 8.18
C LEU A 81 -14.55 6.79 8.08
N THR A 82 -15.67 7.04 7.41
CA THR A 82 -16.73 6.04 7.23
C THR A 82 -16.20 4.83 6.46
N MET A 83 -15.46 5.07 5.38
CA MET A 83 -14.81 4.02 4.59
C MET A 83 -13.94 3.14 5.48
N ALA A 84 -13.03 3.73 6.26
CA ALA A 84 -12.13 2.99 7.14
C ALA A 84 -12.89 2.23 8.25
N CYS A 85 -13.94 2.82 8.83
CA CYS A 85 -14.78 2.13 9.81
C CYS A 85 -15.52 0.93 9.22
N VAL A 86 -16.04 1.06 7.98
CA VAL A 86 -16.67 -0.05 7.27
C VAL A 86 -15.67 -1.18 7.01
N MET A 87 -14.44 -0.85 6.57
CA MET A 87 -13.38 -1.84 6.36
C MET A 87 -12.98 -2.54 7.67
N ASN A 88 -12.91 -1.80 8.78
CA ASN A 88 -12.69 -2.39 10.10
C ASN A 88 -13.83 -3.38 10.47
N GLY A 89 -15.07 -3.00 10.21
CA GLY A 89 -16.22 -3.88 10.45
C GLY A 89 -16.18 -5.16 9.62
N MET A 90 -15.79 -5.05 8.35
CA MET A 90 -15.60 -6.21 7.46
C MET A 90 -14.46 -7.12 7.97
N ALA A 91 -13.34 -6.56 8.39
CA ALA A 91 -12.24 -7.34 8.97
C ALA A 91 -12.65 -8.05 10.26
N LEU A 92 -13.41 -7.38 11.14
CA LEU A 92 -13.96 -7.97 12.37
C LEU A 92 -14.93 -9.12 12.10
N HIS A 93 -15.78 -8.98 11.08
CA HIS A 93 -16.68 -10.05 10.66
C HIS A 93 -15.89 -11.28 10.19
N GLY A 94 -14.73 -11.06 9.58
CA GLY A 94 -13.86 -12.10 9.04
C GLY A 94 -14.28 -12.62 7.66
N GLY A 95 -13.40 -13.40 7.05
CA GLY A 95 -13.63 -14.03 5.75
C GLY A 95 -13.39 -13.13 4.53
N VAL A 96 -13.12 -11.84 4.74
CA VAL A 96 -12.78 -10.88 3.68
C VAL A 96 -11.46 -10.16 4.00
N ILE A 97 -10.80 -9.69 2.95
CA ILE A 97 -9.58 -8.88 3.04
C ILE A 97 -9.93 -7.47 2.55
N PRO A 98 -10.18 -6.52 3.48
CA PRO A 98 -10.57 -5.17 3.12
C PRO A 98 -9.35 -4.31 2.74
N VAL A 99 -9.51 -3.54 1.67
CA VAL A 99 -8.54 -2.58 1.17
C VAL A 99 -9.24 -1.24 0.97
N CYS A 100 -8.66 -0.13 1.43
CA CYS A 100 -9.22 1.19 1.21
C CYS A 100 -8.18 2.21 0.76
N GLY A 101 -8.52 2.95 -0.28
CA GLY A 101 -7.66 3.92 -0.96
C GLY A 101 -8.13 5.36 -0.81
N THR A 102 -7.16 6.27 -0.64
CA THR A 102 -7.32 7.72 -0.74
C THR A 102 -5.93 8.37 -0.93
N PHE A 103 -5.86 9.71 -0.96
CA PHE A 103 -4.58 10.40 -0.92
C PHE A 103 -3.99 10.39 0.49
N PHE A 104 -2.68 10.42 0.58
CA PHE A 104 -1.98 10.27 1.86
C PHE A 104 -2.30 11.39 2.86
N VAL A 105 -2.45 12.63 2.40
CA VAL A 105 -2.87 13.73 3.27
C VAL A 105 -4.22 13.48 3.94
N PHE A 106 -5.14 12.79 3.26
CA PHE A 106 -6.48 12.48 3.79
C PHE A 106 -6.49 11.30 4.77
N SER A 107 -5.33 10.65 5.00
CA SER A 107 -5.17 9.73 6.13
C SER A 107 -5.49 10.40 7.46
N ASP A 108 -5.40 11.75 7.53
CA ASP A 108 -5.79 12.54 8.71
C ASP A 108 -7.23 12.30 9.11
N TYR A 109 -8.13 12.18 8.15
CA TYR A 109 -9.55 11.89 8.40
C TYR A 109 -9.79 10.43 8.82
N MET A 110 -8.86 9.53 8.52
CA MET A 110 -8.98 8.09 8.82
C MET A 110 -8.36 7.71 10.17
N LYS A 111 -7.56 8.56 10.79
CA LYS A 111 -6.74 8.24 11.98
C LYS A 111 -7.49 7.54 13.11
N PRO A 112 -8.70 7.96 13.52
CA PRO A 112 -9.42 7.24 14.58
C PRO A 112 -9.70 5.78 14.22
N ALA A 113 -10.09 5.51 12.98
CA ALA A 113 -10.36 4.16 12.50
C ALA A 113 -9.07 3.35 12.36
N VAL A 114 -7.98 3.94 11.83
CA VAL A 114 -6.66 3.31 11.71
C VAL A 114 -6.12 2.92 13.09
N ARG A 115 -6.25 3.82 14.08
CA ARG A 115 -5.88 3.53 15.46
C ARG A 115 -6.67 2.35 16.03
N LEU A 116 -7.96 2.27 15.76
CA LEU A 116 -8.80 1.15 16.19
C LEU A 116 -8.43 -0.15 15.48
N SER A 117 -8.14 -0.13 14.18
CA SER A 117 -7.67 -1.33 13.50
C SER A 117 -6.35 -1.85 14.07
N ALA A 118 -5.42 -0.95 14.43
CA ALA A 118 -4.18 -1.31 15.11
C ALA A 118 -4.42 -1.92 16.50
N LEU A 119 -5.29 -1.29 17.30
CA LEU A 119 -5.66 -1.77 18.64
C LEU A 119 -6.33 -3.15 18.61
N MET A 120 -7.18 -3.38 17.62
CA MET A 120 -7.93 -4.62 17.44
C MET A 120 -7.19 -5.65 16.58
N ARG A 121 -5.98 -5.33 16.07
CA ARG A 121 -5.17 -6.22 15.24
C ARG A 121 -5.90 -6.69 13.98
N LEU A 122 -6.59 -5.76 13.33
CA LEU A 122 -7.37 -6.07 12.13
C LEU A 122 -6.49 -6.03 10.88
N HIS A 123 -6.56 -7.05 10.05
CA HIS A 123 -5.93 -7.03 8.75
C HIS A 123 -6.73 -6.16 7.78
N VAL A 124 -6.41 -4.86 7.74
CA VAL A 124 -6.93 -3.87 6.79
C VAL A 124 -5.75 -3.29 6.03
N ILE A 125 -5.85 -3.22 4.71
CA ILE A 125 -4.80 -2.66 3.85
C ILE A 125 -5.21 -1.24 3.45
N TYR A 126 -4.44 -0.26 3.91
CA TYR A 126 -4.60 1.15 3.58
C TYR A 126 -3.69 1.49 2.41
N VAL A 127 -4.26 1.99 1.31
CA VAL A 127 -3.54 2.44 0.11
C VAL A 127 -3.58 3.95 0.07
N TRP A 128 -2.48 4.59 0.42
CA TRP A 128 -2.35 6.04 0.46
C TRP A 128 -1.38 6.52 -0.62
N THR A 129 -1.92 7.20 -1.62
CA THR A 129 -1.15 7.72 -2.74
C THR A 129 -0.84 9.21 -2.57
N HIS A 130 -0.02 9.77 -3.48
CA HIS A 130 0.44 11.17 -3.37
C HIS A 130 1.30 11.36 -2.11
N ASP A 131 2.38 10.58 -2.05
CA ASP A 131 3.21 10.30 -0.87
C ASP A 131 4.04 11.49 -0.36
N SER A 132 4.23 12.53 -1.18
CA SER A 132 5.20 13.59 -0.88
C SER A 132 4.85 14.91 -1.56
N PHE A 133 5.76 15.89 -1.53
CA PHE A 133 5.61 17.21 -2.12
C PHE A 133 5.46 17.24 -3.65
N ARG A 134 5.74 16.15 -4.35
CA ARG A 134 5.60 16.05 -5.82
C ARG A 134 4.19 15.67 -6.27
N VAL A 135 3.18 16.17 -5.60
CA VAL A 135 1.77 15.93 -5.97
C VAL A 135 1.29 16.79 -7.14
N GLY A 136 2.07 17.79 -7.55
CA GLY A 136 1.80 18.63 -8.71
C GLY A 136 0.83 19.76 -8.41
N GLU A 137 -0.10 20.01 -9.35
CA GLU A 137 -1.06 21.14 -9.31
C GLU A 137 -2.12 21.04 -8.20
N ASP A 138 -2.23 19.92 -7.51
CA ASP A 138 -3.19 19.77 -6.40
C ASP A 138 -2.93 20.76 -5.25
N GLY A 139 -1.68 21.23 -5.11
CA GLY A 139 -1.30 22.30 -4.20
C GLY A 139 -1.22 21.91 -2.72
N PRO A 140 -1.07 22.90 -1.82
CA PRO A 140 -0.74 22.63 -0.41
C PRO A 140 -1.83 21.86 0.36
N THR A 141 -3.07 21.92 -0.07
CA THR A 141 -4.18 21.18 0.57
C THR A 141 -4.08 19.65 0.38
N HIS A 142 -3.24 19.20 -0.56
CA HIS A 142 -3.08 17.79 -0.94
C HIS A 142 -1.68 17.25 -0.64
N GLN A 143 -0.78 18.11 -0.16
CA GLN A 143 0.62 17.73 0.12
C GLN A 143 0.77 17.20 1.54
N PRO A 144 1.15 15.93 1.74
CA PRO A 144 1.45 15.41 3.06
C PRO A 144 2.80 15.98 3.55
N VAL A 145 2.84 16.39 4.81
CA VAL A 145 4.05 16.92 5.46
C VAL A 145 4.35 16.10 6.73
N GLU A 146 3.44 16.15 7.70
CA GLU A 146 3.60 15.46 8.98
C GLU A 146 3.02 14.03 8.97
N GLN A 147 2.27 13.64 7.96
CA GLN A 147 1.55 12.35 7.91
C GLN A 147 2.51 11.16 8.01
N GLU A 148 3.68 11.23 7.38
CA GLU A 148 4.64 10.13 7.48
C GLU A 148 5.18 9.97 8.90
N ALA A 149 5.53 11.05 9.59
CA ALA A 149 6.00 11.01 10.97
C ALA A 149 4.94 10.43 11.91
N GLN A 150 3.67 10.81 11.73
CA GLN A 150 2.56 10.29 12.50
C GLN A 150 2.33 8.79 12.25
N LEU A 151 2.44 8.36 10.99
CA LEU A 151 2.30 6.96 10.61
C LEU A 151 3.45 6.11 11.15
N ARG A 152 4.70 6.61 11.09
CA ARG A 152 5.86 5.96 11.70
C ARG A 152 5.73 5.84 13.22
N LEU A 153 5.12 6.83 13.87
CA LEU A 153 4.82 6.73 15.30
C LEU A 153 3.85 5.58 15.59
N LEU A 154 2.77 5.43 14.81
CA LEU A 154 1.85 4.29 14.94
C LEU A 154 2.56 2.96 14.72
N GLU A 155 3.45 2.87 13.75
CA GLU A 155 4.25 1.66 13.47
C GLU A 155 5.14 1.29 14.66
N HIS A 156 5.71 2.27 15.36
CA HIS A 156 6.57 2.05 16.51
C HIS A 156 5.84 1.67 17.80
N LEU A 157 4.55 1.99 17.89
CA LEU A 157 3.75 1.56 19.03
C LEU A 157 3.66 0.04 19.07
N ARG A 158 3.69 -0.49 20.27
CA ARG A 158 3.54 -1.93 20.50
C ARG A 158 2.19 -2.23 21.11
N ASN A 159 1.60 -3.33 20.68
CA ASN A 159 0.40 -3.88 21.31
C ASN A 159 0.74 -4.55 22.65
N HIS A 160 -0.28 -5.07 23.32
CA HIS A 160 -0.12 -5.75 24.64
C HIS A 160 0.69 -7.06 24.56
N GLU A 161 0.94 -7.60 23.38
CA GLU A 161 1.80 -8.78 23.14
C GLU A 161 3.25 -8.37 22.80
N GLY A 162 3.55 -7.07 22.79
CA GLY A 162 4.87 -6.55 22.46
C GLY A 162 5.17 -6.46 20.97
N GLU A 163 4.20 -6.78 20.10
CA GLU A 163 4.34 -6.69 18.65
C GLU A 163 4.07 -5.27 18.15
N ARG A 164 4.66 -4.92 17.02
CA ARG A 164 4.34 -3.65 16.34
C ARG A 164 2.88 -3.60 15.91
N SER A 165 2.22 -2.48 16.15
CA SER A 165 0.79 -2.31 15.92
C SER A 165 0.38 -2.25 14.45
N MET A 166 1.31 -1.88 13.56
CA MET A 166 1.07 -1.64 12.15
C MET A 166 2.33 -1.96 11.33
N LEU A 167 2.16 -2.31 10.06
CA LEU A 167 3.23 -2.37 9.08
C LEU A 167 3.09 -1.19 8.12
N VAL A 168 4.15 -0.42 7.94
CA VAL A 168 4.20 0.71 7.00
C VAL A 168 5.21 0.42 5.92
N LEU A 169 4.77 0.41 4.67
CA LEU A 169 5.58 0.16 3.48
C LEU A 169 5.52 1.36 2.55
N ARG A 170 6.67 1.90 2.21
CA ARG A 170 6.82 2.99 1.26
C ARG A 170 7.79 2.56 0.16
N PRO A 171 7.28 1.83 -0.87
CA PRO A 171 8.12 1.24 -1.90
C PRO A 171 8.79 2.31 -2.77
N ALA A 172 10.03 2.03 -3.18
CA ALA A 172 10.89 2.96 -3.89
C ALA A 172 10.83 2.80 -5.41
N ASP A 173 10.21 1.75 -5.93
CA ASP A 173 9.94 1.55 -7.36
C ASP A 173 8.80 0.54 -7.61
N GLY A 174 8.56 0.22 -8.88
CA GLY A 174 7.50 -0.71 -9.26
C GLY A 174 7.69 -2.13 -8.72
N ASP A 175 8.91 -2.64 -8.71
CA ASP A 175 9.22 -3.99 -8.22
C ASP A 175 9.07 -4.09 -6.70
N GLU A 176 9.52 -3.08 -5.96
CA GLU A 176 9.25 -3.01 -4.52
C GLU A 176 7.75 -2.89 -4.22
N THR A 177 6.99 -2.20 -5.07
CA THR A 177 5.53 -2.12 -4.90
C THR A 177 4.87 -3.49 -5.00
N VAL A 178 5.31 -4.33 -5.93
CA VAL A 178 4.79 -5.71 -6.04
C VAL A 178 5.13 -6.51 -4.79
N MET A 179 6.35 -6.38 -4.27
CA MET A 179 6.76 -7.10 -3.05
C MET A 179 6.09 -6.54 -1.79
N ALA A 180 5.85 -5.22 -1.73
CA ALA A 180 5.08 -4.59 -0.66
C ALA A 180 3.63 -5.11 -0.61
N TRP A 181 2.98 -5.28 -1.76
CA TRP A 181 1.66 -5.89 -1.84
C TRP A 181 1.65 -7.36 -1.41
N LYS A 182 2.71 -8.12 -1.73
CA LYS A 182 2.86 -9.48 -1.21
C LYS A 182 2.88 -9.48 0.32
N LEU A 183 3.73 -8.65 0.92
CA LEU A 183 3.81 -8.52 2.38
C LEU A 183 2.48 -8.05 2.98
N ALA A 184 1.81 -7.09 2.34
CA ALA A 184 0.52 -6.59 2.79
C ALA A 184 -0.56 -7.67 2.78
N LEU A 185 -0.56 -8.56 1.80
CA LEU A 185 -1.53 -9.66 1.71
C LEU A 185 -1.26 -10.76 2.77
N GLU A 186 0.00 -11.03 3.09
CA GLU A 186 0.45 -12.07 4.02
C GLU A 186 0.44 -11.62 5.49
N GLU A 187 0.26 -10.33 5.75
CA GLU A 187 0.28 -9.76 7.11
C GLU A 187 -1.03 -10.07 7.86
N HIS A 188 -0.99 -9.97 9.20
CA HIS A 188 -2.13 -10.22 10.10
C HIS A 188 -2.52 -8.99 10.95
N ARG A 189 -1.97 -7.84 10.67
CA ARG A 189 -2.22 -6.53 11.29
C ARG A 189 -2.47 -5.48 10.23
N PRO A 190 -2.86 -4.25 10.58
CA PRO A 190 -3.05 -3.19 9.60
C PRO A 190 -1.77 -2.91 8.81
N VAL A 191 -1.91 -2.73 7.51
CA VAL A 191 -0.81 -2.37 6.61
C VAL A 191 -1.10 -1.05 5.93
N ALA A 192 -0.12 -0.16 5.88
CA ALA A 192 -0.14 1.04 5.07
C ALA A 192 0.82 0.91 3.89
N LEU A 193 0.32 1.12 2.69
CA LEU A 193 1.09 1.28 1.47
C LEU A 193 1.09 2.77 1.09
N VAL A 194 2.23 3.44 1.23
CA VAL A 194 2.40 4.85 0.90
C VAL A 194 3.06 4.95 -0.47
N LEU A 195 2.31 5.46 -1.45
CA LEU A 195 2.62 5.34 -2.87
C LEU A 195 2.77 6.70 -3.56
N SER A 196 3.73 6.79 -4.48
CA SER A 196 3.97 8.02 -5.23
C SER A 196 2.88 8.33 -6.27
N ARG A 197 2.64 9.62 -6.48
CA ARG A 197 1.86 10.12 -7.63
C ARG A 197 2.73 10.24 -8.87
N GLN A 198 3.94 10.79 -8.72
CA GLN A 198 4.91 10.98 -9.78
C GLN A 198 5.57 9.66 -10.18
N ASN A 199 6.05 9.59 -11.39
CA ASN A 199 6.91 8.50 -11.84
C ASN A 199 8.23 8.51 -11.07
N ILE A 200 8.72 7.33 -10.75
CA ILE A 200 9.98 7.12 -10.04
C ILE A 200 10.83 6.20 -10.90
N LYS A 201 12.12 6.47 -10.99
CA LYS A 201 13.04 5.62 -11.74
C LYS A 201 13.18 4.25 -11.07
N THR A 202 13.24 3.22 -11.88
CA THR A 202 13.58 1.88 -11.46
C THR A 202 14.97 1.87 -10.85
N LEU A 203 15.12 1.28 -9.69
CA LEU A 203 16.39 1.25 -8.97
C LEU A 203 17.41 0.32 -9.65
N PRO A 204 18.71 0.61 -9.53
CA PRO A 204 19.77 -0.28 -10.02
C PRO A 204 19.76 -1.62 -9.28
N THR A 205 20.51 -2.57 -9.83
CA THR A 205 20.63 -3.93 -9.27
C THR A 205 22.10 -4.29 -8.99
N LEU A 206 22.29 -5.16 -8.00
CA LEU A 206 23.60 -5.68 -7.59
C LEU A 206 23.84 -7.11 -8.09
N GLY A 207 23.36 -7.43 -9.30
CA GLY A 207 23.63 -8.69 -9.99
C GLY A 207 22.49 -9.72 -9.97
N ARG A 208 21.32 -9.36 -9.44
CA ARG A 208 20.06 -10.13 -9.56
C ARG A 208 19.04 -9.35 -10.34
N SER A 209 17.92 -9.97 -10.70
CA SER A 209 16.79 -9.20 -11.23
C SER A 209 16.27 -8.21 -10.19
N ARG A 210 15.71 -7.07 -10.64
CA ARG A 210 15.17 -6.06 -9.70
C ARG A 210 14.10 -6.65 -8.78
N ARG A 211 13.25 -7.55 -9.27
CA ARG A 211 12.23 -8.24 -8.48
C ARG A 211 12.81 -9.12 -7.38
N GLU A 212 13.93 -9.80 -7.65
CA GLU A 212 14.60 -10.62 -6.64
C GLU A 212 15.28 -9.77 -5.56
N GLU A 213 15.79 -8.61 -5.92
CA GLU A 213 16.34 -7.66 -4.95
C GLU A 213 15.24 -6.98 -4.14
N ALA A 214 14.14 -6.60 -4.78
CA ALA A 214 12.95 -6.03 -4.14
C ALA A 214 12.34 -6.98 -3.08
N ALA A 215 12.52 -8.29 -3.20
CA ALA A 215 12.08 -9.23 -2.17
C ALA A 215 12.75 -8.98 -0.81
N GLN A 216 13.87 -8.25 -0.76
CA GLN A 216 14.53 -7.87 0.48
C GLN A 216 13.78 -6.77 1.25
N THR A 217 12.75 -6.14 0.66
CA THR A 217 11.82 -5.22 1.36
C THR A 217 11.28 -5.85 2.65
N ALA A 218 11.11 -7.18 2.67
CA ALA A 218 10.71 -7.92 3.87
C ALA A 218 11.67 -7.79 5.05
N LYS A 219 12.92 -7.38 4.82
CA LYS A 219 13.92 -7.13 5.88
C LYS A 219 13.80 -5.74 6.51
N GLY A 220 13.00 -4.87 5.92
CA GLY A 220 12.81 -3.46 6.33
C GLY A 220 13.81 -2.49 5.70
N ALA A 221 15.03 -2.93 5.41
CA ALA A 221 16.04 -2.17 4.68
C ALA A 221 17.01 -3.11 3.97
N TYR A 222 17.59 -2.67 2.86
CA TYR A 222 18.62 -3.40 2.13
C TYR A 222 19.48 -2.45 1.28
N VAL A 223 20.65 -2.91 0.85
CA VAL A 223 21.59 -2.12 0.04
C VAL A 223 21.14 -2.11 -1.41
N VAL A 224 20.99 -0.93 -1.98
CA VAL A 224 20.64 -0.68 -3.40
C VAL A 224 21.89 -0.36 -4.22
N VAL A 225 22.81 0.41 -3.65
CA VAL A 225 24.11 0.75 -4.24
C VAL A 225 25.17 0.42 -3.21
N ASP A 226 26.19 -0.30 -3.59
CA ASP A 226 27.27 -0.71 -2.70
C ASP A 226 28.61 -0.07 -3.08
N ALA A 227 29.50 0.06 -2.12
CA ALA A 227 30.85 0.56 -2.31
C ALA A 227 31.84 -0.26 -1.46
N ALA A 228 33.01 -0.57 -2.04
CA ALA A 228 34.01 -1.43 -1.39
C ALA A 228 34.55 -0.86 -0.05
N LYS A 229 34.59 0.48 0.09
CA LYS A 229 35.03 1.18 1.31
C LYS A 229 34.17 2.43 1.52
N PRO A 230 32.91 2.27 1.97
CA PRO A 230 32.03 3.41 2.14
C PRO A 230 32.52 4.32 3.28
N ALA A 231 32.56 5.62 3.02
CA ALA A 231 32.84 6.64 4.04
C ALA A 231 31.56 7.03 4.81
N ALA A 232 30.40 6.76 4.22
CA ALA A 232 29.09 7.04 4.82
C ALA A 232 28.07 6.03 4.32
N VAL A 233 26.99 5.85 5.08
CA VAL A 233 25.79 5.11 4.67
C VAL A 233 24.67 6.12 4.51
N LEU A 234 24.11 6.23 3.32
CA LEU A 234 22.96 7.07 3.03
C LEU A 234 21.70 6.21 3.03
N VAL A 235 20.64 6.73 3.65
CA VAL A 235 19.38 5.99 3.82
C VAL A 235 18.21 6.84 3.33
N ALA A 236 17.34 6.26 2.52
CA ALA A 236 16.11 6.88 2.06
C ALA A 236 14.98 5.83 1.98
N SER A 237 13.75 6.28 1.83
CA SER A 237 12.59 5.42 1.61
C SER A 237 11.70 5.99 0.51
N GLY A 238 10.94 5.13 -0.16
CA GLY A 238 9.94 5.55 -1.14
C GLY A 238 10.53 6.34 -2.30
N SER A 239 9.85 7.40 -2.70
CA SER A 239 10.20 8.22 -3.86
C SER A 239 11.56 8.93 -3.75
N GLU A 240 12.13 9.07 -2.56
CA GLU A 240 13.42 9.72 -2.33
C GLU A 240 14.61 8.81 -2.63
N VAL A 241 14.44 7.49 -2.70
CA VAL A 241 15.55 6.56 -2.97
C VAL A 241 16.17 6.80 -4.33
N SER A 242 15.36 6.95 -5.38
CA SER A 242 15.90 7.24 -6.72
C SER A 242 16.64 8.59 -6.78
N THR A 243 16.14 9.60 -6.07
CA THR A 243 16.82 10.90 -5.96
C THR A 243 18.17 10.77 -5.24
N LEU A 244 18.22 9.96 -4.18
CA LEU A 244 19.47 9.71 -3.46
C LEU A 244 20.50 8.94 -4.30
N VAL A 245 20.04 8.02 -5.15
CA VAL A 245 20.92 7.22 -6.04
C VAL A 245 21.48 8.08 -7.17
N GLU A 246 20.73 9.10 -7.61
CA GLU A 246 21.15 10.00 -8.72
C GLU A 246 22.06 11.15 -8.27
N GLY A 247 22.05 11.54 -7.00
CA GLY A 247 22.84 12.65 -6.43
C GLY A 247 24.13 12.23 -5.81
#